data_659cfd1e30ae8263e70c03843f8b8850
#
_entry.id   659cfd1e30ae8263e70c03843f8b8850
#
_cell.length_a   1.000
_cell.length_b   1.000
_cell.length_c   1.000
_cell.angle_alpha   90.00
_cell.angle_beta   90.00
_cell.angle_gamma   90.00
#
_symmetry.space_group_name_H-M   'P 1'
#
loop_
_entity.id
_entity.type
_entity.pdbx_description
1 polymer ?
#
loop_
_entity_poly.entity_id
_entity_poly.type
_entity_poly.pdbx_seq_one_letter_code
_entity_poly.pdbx_strand_id
1 'polypeptide(L)'
;MKWLKEQAEKSPNKLFLNQLTFKEVYDKTVQTAQHLNKETARHNRLALLSENSPEMAIVLFALLALDKEVLLLNTHLTANEIREQLTELDVELLIASDQQTYPADLSFSDIYSLETSRAVLNWQPAPEKIAVIMNTSATTGKFKSVPITWKMLAAHVAASAATMGVLPEDNWLVVLPMFHVSGLSIIMRSLYNATQATICSSFDEEELIKLINNSSVNMVSMVPTMLKRVHEKIAAESLRVLLLGGEFIPQPLIQACFAQGLPVYKTYGMTETFSQSVTFNILEHPDKLTSVGQALPGVEIEILNPDAAQAGEIHLKSPMLMKGYLNQEDVQLFNTGDIGYLDEDNFLYILNRRKDIIISGGENIYPKEIEDLLYSLEGIVECALVPQEDQTWGQVPLLFYAGTPDVQEITSFLSQRLAKYKLPRQIIKMNALPKNASGKILRKNLKHEA
;
A
#
# COMPACT_ATOMS: atom_id res chain seq x y z
N MET A 1 15.16 3.21 -16.64
CA MET A 1 14.15 2.35 -17.35
C MET A 1 14.79 1.17 -18.08
N LYS A 2 15.92 0.64 -17.54
CA LYS A 2 16.68 -0.49 -18.08
C LYS A 2 15.80 -1.71 -18.40
N TRP A 3 14.93 -2.10 -17.46
CA TRP A 3 14.10 -3.30 -17.59
C TRP A 3 13.14 -3.26 -18.80
N LEU A 4 12.50 -2.11 -19.08
CA LEU A 4 11.59 -2.00 -20.21
C LEU A 4 12.32 -2.24 -21.54
N LYS A 5 13.51 -1.66 -21.72
CA LYS A 5 14.33 -1.85 -22.91
C LYS A 5 14.77 -3.31 -23.03
N GLU A 6 15.26 -3.91 -21.95
CA GLU A 6 15.71 -5.31 -21.94
C GLU A 6 14.58 -6.29 -22.25
N GLN A 7 13.38 -6.07 -21.69
CA GLN A 7 12.24 -6.96 -21.94
C GLN A 7 11.69 -6.78 -23.37
N ALA A 8 11.66 -5.56 -23.90
CA ALA A 8 11.29 -5.31 -25.29
C ALA A 8 12.25 -5.98 -26.29
N GLU A 9 13.53 -6.14 -25.93
CA GLU A 9 14.53 -6.85 -26.74
C GLU A 9 14.44 -8.38 -26.58
N LYS A 10 14.27 -8.88 -25.34
CA LYS A 10 14.29 -10.31 -25.01
C LYS A 10 12.95 -11.01 -25.25
N SER A 11 11.84 -10.33 -25.02
CA SER A 11 10.48 -10.87 -25.03
C SER A 11 9.50 -9.93 -25.75
N PRO A 12 9.79 -9.49 -27.01
CA PRO A 12 9.07 -8.40 -27.67
C PRO A 12 7.57 -8.66 -27.80
N ASN A 13 7.17 -9.90 -28.06
CA ASN A 13 5.78 -10.28 -28.32
C ASN A 13 5.00 -10.74 -27.06
N LYS A 14 5.66 -10.78 -25.90
CA LYS A 14 4.99 -11.14 -24.65
C LYS A 14 4.10 -9.99 -24.17
N LEU A 15 2.88 -10.30 -23.73
CA LEU A 15 1.98 -9.31 -23.15
C LEU A 15 2.56 -8.73 -21.86
N PHE A 16 2.41 -7.43 -21.67
CA PHE A 16 2.86 -6.72 -20.49
C PHE A 16 1.72 -5.91 -19.85
N LEU A 17 1.19 -4.87 -20.50
CA LEU A 17 0.11 -4.04 -19.96
C LEU A 17 -1.18 -4.34 -20.71
N ASN A 18 -2.12 -5.00 -20.07
CA ASN A 18 -3.38 -5.45 -20.69
C ASN A 18 -3.09 -6.25 -21.97
N GLN A 19 -3.50 -5.74 -23.15
CA GLN A 19 -3.27 -6.39 -24.44
C GLN A 19 -2.00 -5.88 -25.16
N LEU A 20 -1.24 -4.97 -24.55
CA LEU A 20 -0.02 -4.44 -25.13
C LEU A 20 1.18 -5.33 -24.79
N THR A 21 1.99 -5.62 -25.78
CA THR A 21 3.25 -6.36 -25.65
C THR A 21 4.36 -5.46 -25.07
N PHE A 22 5.44 -6.08 -24.59
CA PHE A 22 6.63 -5.33 -24.14
C PHE A 22 7.17 -4.40 -25.21
N LYS A 23 7.19 -4.86 -26.49
CA LYS A 23 7.64 -4.03 -27.61
C LYS A 23 6.74 -2.84 -27.85
N GLU A 24 5.43 -3.03 -27.85
CA GLU A 24 4.46 -1.95 -28.06
C GLU A 24 4.52 -0.93 -26.92
N VAL A 25 4.63 -1.37 -25.64
CA VAL A 25 4.80 -0.47 -24.51
C VAL A 25 6.12 0.31 -24.62
N TYR A 26 7.21 -0.34 -25.02
CA TYR A 26 8.49 0.34 -25.25
C TYR A 26 8.37 1.39 -26.36
N ASP A 27 7.79 1.06 -27.51
CA ASP A 27 7.65 1.98 -28.64
C ASP A 27 6.78 3.18 -28.28
N LYS A 28 5.64 2.94 -27.62
CA LYS A 28 4.77 4.00 -27.10
C LYS A 28 5.51 4.88 -26.07
N THR A 29 6.29 4.29 -25.17
CA THR A 29 7.12 5.01 -24.20
C THR A 29 8.11 5.94 -24.90
N VAL A 30 8.82 5.45 -25.91
CA VAL A 30 9.77 6.26 -26.69
C VAL A 30 9.07 7.39 -27.43
N GLN A 31 7.93 7.10 -28.07
CA GLN A 31 7.13 8.10 -28.76
C GLN A 31 6.63 9.19 -27.82
N THR A 32 6.03 8.80 -26.67
CA THR A 32 5.55 9.73 -25.64
C THR A 32 6.69 10.60 -25.10
N ALA A 33 7.88 10.01 -24.88
CA ALA A 33 9.05 10.77 -24.45
C ALA A 33 9.52 11.78 -25.51
N GLN A 34 9.43 11.46 -26.79
CA GLN A 34 9.74 12.40 -27.89
C GLN A 34 8.79 13.61 -27.94
N HIS A 35 7.51 13.41 -27.65
CA HIS A 35 6.53 14.48 -27.52
C HIS A 35 6.80 15.36 -26.27
N LEU A 36 7.09 14.73 -25.12
CA LEU A 36 7.30 15.43 -23.83
C LEU A 36 8.66 16.12 -23.71
N ASN A 37 9.64 15.79 -24.57
CA ASN A 37 11.04 16.18 -24.38
C ASN A 37 11.27 17.70 -24.29
N LYS A 38 10.60 18.51 -25.14
CA LYS A 38 10.74 19.96 -25.13
C LYS A 38 10.10 20.57 -23.87
N GLU A 39 8.87 20.16 -23.55
CA GLU A 39 8.08 20.69 -22.45
C GLU A 39 8.70 20.37 -21.08
N THR A 40 9.27 19.18 -20.96
CA THR A 40 9.88 18.74 -19.69
C THR A 40 11.35 19.17 -19.54
N ALA A 41 11.98 19.76 -20.59
CA ALA A 41 13.44 20.01 -20.61
C ALA A 41 13.94 20.87 -19.44
N ARG A 42 13.14 21.84 -18.97
CA ARG A 42 13.49 22.78 -17.89
C ARG A 42 13.12 22.26 -16.51
N HIS A 43 12.37 21.17 -16.40
CA HIS A 43 11.83 20.64 -15.17
C HIS A 43 12.55 19.33 -14.80
N ASN A 44 13.22 19.28 -13.66
CA ASN A 44 13.81 18.04 -13.14
C ASN A 44 12.76 17.18 -12.44
N ARG A 45 11.83 17.85 -11.75
CA ARG A 45 10.70 17.26 -11.06
C ARG A 45 9.38 17.75 -11.66
N LEU A 46 8.42 16.84 -11.80
CA LEU A 46 7.08 17.15 -12.30
C LEU A 46 6.06 16.23 -11.63
N ALA A 47 4.78 16.57 -11.74
CA ALA A 47 3.71 15.79 -11.15
C ALA A 47 2.89 15.05 -12.22
N LEU A 48 2.36 13.89 -11.82
CA LEU A 48 1.44 13.08 -12.60
C LEU A 48 0.19 12.81 -11.77
N LEU A 49 -0.98 13.21 -12.30
CA LEU A 49 -2.30 13.02 -11.70
C LEU A 49 -3.17 12.18 -12.63
N SER A 50 -3.41 10.93 -12.29
CA SER A 50 -4.18 10.02 -13.16
C SER A 50 -4.76 8.86 -12.38
N GLU A 51 -5.90 8.36 -12.84
CA GLU A 51 -6.43 7.05 -12.50
C GLU A 51 -5.55 5.95 -13.09
N ASN A 52 -5.78 4.71 -12.66
CA ASN A 52 -5.12 3.56 -13.21
C ASN A 52 -5.44 3.38 -14.70
N SER A 53 -4.43 3.34 -15.53
CA SER A 53 -4.55 3.00 -16.95
C SER A 53 -3.21 2.54 -17.52
N PRO A 54 -3.20 1.77 -18.62
CA PRO A 54 -1.98 1.49 -19.37
C PRO A 54 -1.28 2.78 -19.85
N GLU A 55 -2.06 3.80 -20.16
CA GLU A 55 -1.54 5.10 -20.60
C GLU A 55 -0.80 5.83 -19.46
N MET A 56 -1.34 5.83 -18.23
CA MET A 56 -0.64 6.35 -17.06
C MET A 56 0.74 5.68 -16.89
N ALA A 57 0.81 4.36 -17.05
CA ALA A 57 2.08 3.64 -16.95
C ALA A 57 3.05 4.05 -18.07
N ILE A 58 2.57 4.22 -19.32
CA ILE A 58 3.38 4.64 -20.47
C ILE A 58 3.91 6.06 -20.28
N VAL A 59 3.06 7.01 -19.84
CA VAL A 59 3.48 8.38 -19.55
C VAL A 59 4.51 8.40 -18.43
N LEU A 60 4.27 7.66 -17.32
CA LEU A 60 5.25 7.51 -16.24
C LEU A 60 6.59 6.98 -16.77
N PHE A 61 6.58 5.91 -17.56
CA PHE A 61 7.80 5.33 -18.13
C PHE A 61 8.53 6.29 -19.06
N ALA A 62 7.81 7.11 -19.83
CA ALA A 62 8.38 8.13 -20.69
C ALA A 62 9.10 9.22 -19.87
N LEU A 63 8.48 9.70 -18.80
CA LEU A 63 9.08 10.67 -17.89
C LEU A 63 10.33 10.12 -17.19
N LEU A 64 10.25 8.87 -16.71
CA LEU A 64 11.39 8.18 -16.11
C LEU A 64 12.54 7.94 -17.11
N ALA A 65 12.22 7.67 -18.40
CA ALA A 65 13.22 7.55 -19.46
C ALA A 65 13.84 8.91 -19.83
N LEU A 66 13.09 10.01 -19.70
CA LEU A 66 13.60 11.39 -19.79
C LEU A 66 14.37 11.84 -18.54
N ASP A 67 14.63 10.90 -17.62
CA ASP A 67 15.42 11.12 -16.41
C ASP A 67 14.76 12.09 -15.40
N LYS A 68 13.42 12.11 -15.35
CA LYS A 68 12.65 12.98 -14.44
C LYS A 68 12.33 12.31 -13.12
N GLU A 69 12.17 13.12 -12.05
CA GLU A 69 11.57 12.72 -10.78
C GLU A 69 10.06 12.95 -10.87
N VAL A 70 9.25 11.93 -10.64
CA VAL A 70 7.80 12.03 -10.84
C VAL A 70 7.07 11.99 -9.51
N LEU A 71 6.42 13.10 -9.12
CA LEU A 71 5.48 13.15 -8.00
C LEU A 71 4.15 12.52 -8.45
N LEU A 72 3.79 11.39 -7.87
CA LEU A 72 2.51 10.73 -8.11
C LEU A 72 1.46 11.29 -7.14
N LEU A 73 0.47 11.99 -7.69
CA LEU A 73 -0.59 12.64 -6.93
C LEU A 73 -1.79 11.70 -6.76
N ASN A 74 -2.37 11.71 -5.57
CA ASN A 74 -3.61 11.00 -5.28
C ASN A 74 -4.79 11.73 -5.93
N THR A 75 -5.59 11.03 -6.73
CA THR A 75 -6.75 11.57 -7.47
C THR A 75 -7.92 11.99 -6.57
N HIS A 76 -7.90 11.61 -5.28
CA HIS A 76 -8.91 11.98 -4.30
C HIS A 76 -8.57 13.25 -3.50
N LEU A 77 -7.44 13.90 -3.80
CA LEU A 77 -7.07 15.16 -3.15
C LEU A 77 -7.96 16.30 -3.62
N THR A 78 -8.22 17.22 -2.72
CA THR A 78 -8.85 18.49 -3.05
C THR A 78 -7.90 19.38 -3.85
N ALA A 79 -8.44 20.36 -4.57
CA ALA A 79 -7.63 21.31 -5.32
C ALA A 79 -6.62 22.09 -4.45
N ASN A 80 -6.96 22.33 -3.17
CA ASN A 80 -6.05 22.99 -2.24
C ASN A 80 -4.90 22.08 -1.83
N GLU A 81 -5.17 20.81 -1.54
CA GLU A 81 -4.13 19.82 -1.19
C GLU A 81 -3.17 19.55 -2.36
N ILE A 82 -3.69 19.49 -3.59
CA ILE A 82 -2.84 19.37 -4.78
C ILE A 82 -1.92 20.59 -4.88
N ARG A 83 -2.48 21.81 -4.79
CA ARG A 83 -1.69 23.05 -4.86
C ARG A 83 -0.63 23.13 -3.76
N GLU A 84 -0.98 22.74 -2.53
CA GLU A 84 -0.04 22.68 -1.40
C GLU A 84 1.13 21.73 -1.71
N GLN A 85 0.85 20.53 -2.21
CA GLN A 85 1.88 19.55 -2.56
C GLN A 85 2.78 20.02 -3.69
N LEU A 86 2.21 20.62 -4.75
CA LEU A 86 3.00 21.16 -5.85
C LEU A 86 3.92 22.30 -5.37
N THR A 87 3.40 23.21 -4.55
CA THR A 87 4.15 24.36 -4.02
C THR A 87 5.27 23.90 -3.07
N GLU A 88 4.98 23.01 -2.11
CA GLU A 88 5.96 22.57 -1.10
C GLU A 88 7.11 21.75 -1.73
N LEU A 89 6.84 21.07 -2.85
CA LEU A 89 7.83 20.25 -3.56
C LEU A 89 8.44 20.95 -4.77
N ASP A 90 8.17 22.24 -4.98
CA ASP A 90 8.68 23.05 -6.09
C ASP A 90 8.43 22.39 -7.45
N VAL A 91 7.16 21.98 -7.68
CA VAL A 91 6.72 21.33 -8.92
C VAL A 91 5.94 22.32 -9.75
N GLU A 92 6.50 22.69 -10.92
CA GLU A 92 5.92 23.70 -11.83
C GLU A 92 5.15 23.08 -13.00
N LEU A 93 5.34 21.78 -13.29
CA LEU A 93 4.66 21.11 -14.42
C LEU A 93 3.82 19.94 -13.91
N LEU A 94 2.52 20.03 -14.11
CA LEU A 94 1.54 19.00 -13.83
C LEU A 94 1.01 18.39 -15.14
N ILE A 95 1.15 17.08 -15.26
CA ILE A 95 0.54 16.28 -16.33
C ILE A 95 -0.63 15.49 -15.74
N ALA A 96 -1.79 15.51 -16.38
CA ALA A 96 -2.96 14.79 -15.88
C ALA A 96 -3.65 13.97 -16.97
N SER A 97 -4.37 12.90 -16.56
CA SER A 97 -5.29 12.22 -17.45
C SER A 97 -6.47 13.12 -17.84
N ASP A 98 -7.08 12.84 -19.00
CA ASP A 98 -8.19 13.65 -19.53
C ASP A 98 -9.45 13.57 -18.65
N GLN A 99 -9.54 12.61 -17.71
CA GLN A 99 -10.64 12.48 -16.75
C GLN A 99 -10.49 13.40 -15.53
N GLN A 100 -9.30 13.97 -15.29
CA GLN A 100 -9.07 14.83 -14.13
C GLN A 100 -9.68 16.22 -14.33
N THR A 101 -10.29 16.72 -13.26
CA THR A 101 -10.94 18.05 -13.27
C THR A 101 -10.03 19.16 -12.76
N TYR A 102 -8.92 18.82 -12.12
CA TYR A 102 -7.92 19.80 -11.68
C TYR A 102 -7.18 20.36 -12.89
N PRO A 103 -7.01 21.69 -13.01
CA PRO A 103 -6.30 22.30 -14.12
C PRO A 103 -4.84 21.82 -14.19
N ALA A 104 -4.50 21.08 -15.23
CA ALA A 104 -3.15 20.63 -15.51
C ALA A 104 -2.51 21.50 -16.60
N ASP A 105 -1.18 21.52 -16.65
CA ASP A 105 -0.43 22.20 -17.71
C ASP A 105 -0.51 21.41 -19.02
N LEU A 106 -0.58 20.08 -18.93
CA LEU A 106 -0.77 19.16 -20.05
C LEU A 106 -1.74 18.05 -19.68
N SER A 107 -2.71 17.79 -20.53
CA SER A 107 -3.50 16.56 -20.48
C SER A 107 -2.83 15.43 -21.28
N PHE A 108 -3.28 14.19 -21.11
CA PHE A 108 -2.74 13.07 -21.90
C PHE A 108 -3.01 13.27 -23.41
N SER A 109 -4.15 13.80 -23.80
CA SER A 109 -4.45 14.14 -25.20
C SER A 109 -3.57 15.26 -25.74
N ASP A 110 -3.21 16.26 -24.91
CA ASP A 110 -2.29 17.33 -25.30
C ASP A 110 -0.91 16.80 -25.66
N ILE A 111 -0.41 15.79 -24.93
CA ILE A 111 0.92 15.21 -25.17
C ILE A 111 1.09 14.83 -26.65
N TYR A 112 0.10 14.13 -27.21
CA TYR A 112 0.18 13.63 -28.60
C TYR A 112 -0.07 14.73 -29.65
N SER A 113 -0.48 15.91 -29.22
CA SER A 113 -0.60 17.11 -30.07
C SER A 113 0.70 17.92 -30.14
N LEU A 114 1.66 17.66 -29.22
CA LEU A 114 2.95 18.33 -29.22
C LEU A 114 3.82 17.89 -30.39
N GLU A 115 4.67 18.81 -30.86
CA GLU A 115 5.69 18.45 -31.85
C GLU A 115 6.70 17.46 -31.24
N THR A 116 7.01 16.41 -31.98
CA THR A 116 8.07 15.48 -31.58
C THR A 116 9.45 16.11 -31.69
N SER A 117 10.32 15.78 -30.77
CA SER A 117 11.72 16.16 -30.82
C SER A 117 12.61 14.97 -30.47
N ARG A 118 13.87 14.99 -30.98
CA ARG A 118 14.84 13.97 -30.63
C ARG A 118 15.13 13.99 -29.14
N ALA A 119 14.73 12.95 -28.40
CA ALA A 119 14.96 12.77 -26.98
C ALA A 119 16.21 11.93 -26.72
N VAL A 120 17.01 12.31 -25.74
CA VAL A 120 18.08 11.46 -25.19
C VAL A 120 17.50 10.74 -23.99
N LEU A 121 17.29 9.43 -24.12
CA LEU A 121 16.65 8.60 -23.11
C LEU A 121 17.68 7.94 -22.20
N ASN A 122 17.50 8.08 -20.89
CA ASN A 122 18.34 7.43 -19.89
C ASN A 122 17.75 6.06 -19.50
N TRP A 123 18.29 5.02 -20.10
CA TRP A 123 17.90 3.64 -19.78
C TRP A 123 18.64 3.05 -18.58
N GLN A 124 19.68 3.72 -18.09
CA GLN A 124 20.50 3.25 -16.95
C GLN A 124 20.67 4.36 -15.92
N PRO A 125 19.60 4.77 -15.24
CA PRO A 125 19.70 5.81 -14.21
C PRO A 125 20.59 5.34 -13.06
N ALA A 126 21.22 6.30 -12.38
CA ALA A 126 22.01 6.02 -11.19
C ALA A 126 21.12 5.39 -10.10
N PRO A 127 21.60 4.38 -9.35
CA PRO A 127 20.81 3.68 -8.35
C PRO A 127 20.19 4.59 -7.28
N GLU A 128 20.91 5.62 -6.88
CA GLU A 128 20.48 6.56 -5.83
C GLU A 128 19.57 7.69 -6.35
N LYS A 129 19.34 7.75 -7.67
CA LYS A 129 18.46 8.75 -8.25
C LYS A 129 17.02 8.45 -7.88
N ILE A 130 16.28 9.50 -7.51
CA ILE A 130 14.83 9.43 -7.27
C ILE A 130 14.12 9.14 -8.60
N ALA A 131 13.29 8.12 -8.61
CA ALA A 131 12.41 7.80 -9.72
C ALA A 131 11.03 8.42 -9.50
N VAL A 132 10.41 8.11 -8.36
CA VAL A 132 9.09 8.63 -8.01
C VAL A 132 9.08 9.19 -6.58
N ILE A 133 8.19 10.13 -6.35
CA ILE A 133 7.90 10.68 -5.03
C ILE A 133 6.44 10.35 -4.72
N MET A 134 6.19 9.83 -3.53
CA MET A 134 4.84 9.55 -3.04
C MET A 134 4.62 10.22 -1.70
N ASN A 135 3.50 10.88 -1.56
CA ASN A 135 3.14 11.55 -0.32
C ASN A 135 2.31 10.65 0.58
N THR A 136 2.65 10.61 1.86
CA THR A 136 1.89 9.92 2.90
C THR A 136 1.20 10.92 3.80
N SER A 137 0.00 10.60 4.29
CA SER A 137 -0.70 11.42 5.27
C SER A 137 0.03 11.36 6.61
N ALA A 138 0.57 12.48 7.06
CA ALA A 138 1.14 12.55 8.38
C ALA A 138 0.07 12.78 9.45
N THR A 139 0.33 12.26 10.65
CA THR A 139 -0.55 12.45 11.82
C THR A 139 -0.62 13.89 12.31
N THR A 140 0.32 14.72 11.88
CA THR A 140 0.44 16.15 12.20
C THR A 140 -0.36 17.07 11.27
N GLY A 141 -1.07 16.50 10.28
CA GLY A 141 -1.84 17.25 9.28
C GLY A 141 -1.05 17.66 8.04
N LYS A 142 0.29 17.67 8.07
CA LYS A 142 1.13 17.88 6.90
C LYS A 142 1.48 16.53 6.27
N PHE A 143 1.55 16.45 4.95
CA PHE A 143 2.04 15.25 4.25
C PHE A 143 3.55 15.07 4.45
N LYS A 144 4.02 13.84 4.26
CA LYS A 144 5.45 13.51 4.22
C LYS A 144 5.76 12.92 2.85
N SER A 145 6.81 13.42 2.22
CA SER A 145 7.22 13.00 0.88
C SER A 145 8.29 11.93 0.94
N VAL A 146 7.98 10.75 0.43
CA VAL A 146 8.87 9.61 0.36
C VAL A 146 9.55 9.58 -1.00
N PRO A 147 10.87 9.84 -1.08
CA PRO A 147 11.62 9.70 -2.32
C PRO A 147 11.93 8.21 -2.56
N ILE A 148 11.44 7.66 -3.65
CA ILE A 148 11.67 6.27 -4.03
C ILE A 148 12.74 6.24 -5.11
N THR A 149 13.90 5.67 -4.79
CA THR A 149 15.06 5.58 -5.68
C THR A 149 15.02 4.33 -6.55
N TRP A 150 15.80 4.32 -7.63
CA TRP A 150 15.97 3.14 -8.47
C TRP A 150 16.55 1.95 -7.70
N LYS A 151 17.41 2.20 -6.70
CA LYS A 151 17.93 1.17 -5.80
C LYS A 151 16.82 0.50 -4.98
N MET A 152 15.92 1.29 -4.40
CA MET A 152 14.77 0.79 -3.65
C MET A 152 13.87 -0.07 -4.54
N LEU A 153 13.54 0.44 -5.75
CA LEU A 153 12.75 -0.31 -6.73
C LEU A 153 13.39 -1.67 -7.07
N ALA A 154 14.69 -1.67 -7.39
CA ALA A 154 15.41 -2.88 -7.78
C ALA A 154 15.48 -3.90 -6.63
N ALA A 155 15.80 -3.44 -5.41
CA ALA A 155 15.86 -4.31 -4.24
C ALA A 155 14.49 -4.93 -3.93
N HIS A 156 13.41 -4.11 -3.99
CA HIS A 156 12.06 -4.58 -3.69
C HIS A 156 11.57 -5.63 -4.69
N VAL A 157 11.69 -5.39 -6.00
CA VAL A 157 11.19 -6.35 -7.01
C VAL A 157 11.94 -7.67 -6.96
N ALA A 158 13.26 -7.63 -6.68
CA ALA A 158 14.07 -8.83 -6.52
C ALA A 158 13.68 -9.62 -5.26
N ALA A 159 13.52 -8.96 -4.10
CA ALA A 159 13.12 -9.59 -2.86
C ALA A 159 11.71 -10.19 -2.95
N SER A 160 10.77 -9.46 -3.55
CA SER A 160 9.40 -9.92 -3.80
C SER A 160 9.36 -11.15 -4.71
N ALA A 161 10.16 -11.17 -5.79
CA ALA A 161 10.29 -12.31 -6.69
C ALA A 161 10.88 -13.55 -5.98
N ALA A 162 11.90 -13.36 -5.13
CA ALA A 162 12.50 -14.45 -4.36
C ALA A 162 11.53 -15.07 -3.34
N THR A 163 10.60 -14.27 -2.78
CA THR A 163 9.63 -14.73 -1.76
C THR A 163 8.40 -15.39 -2.38
N MET A 164 7.83 -14.81 -3.44
CA MET A 164 6.56 -15.31 -4.02
C MET A 164 6.78 -16.20 -5.26
N GLY A 165 8.02 -16.30 -5.73
CA GLY A 165 8.33 -16.96 -7.01
C GLY A 165 7.84 -16.16 -8.23
N VAL A 166 8.22 -16.62 -9.41
CA VAL A 166 7.80 -16.04 -10.69
C VAL A 166 7.56 -17.18 -11.67
N LEU A 167 6.40 -17.15 -12.33
CA LEU A 167 6.07 -18.04 -13.42
C LEU A 167 5.92 -17.25 -14.73
N PRO A 168 6.29 -17.81 -15.87
CA PRO A 168 6.16 -17.09 -17.15
C PRO A 168 4.75 -16.64 -17.49
N GLU A 169 3.75 -17.40 -17.05
CA GLU A 169 2.31 -17.15 -17.27
C GLU A 169 1.69 -16.19 -16.24
N ASP A 170 2.46 -15.70 -15.28
CA ASP A 170 1.91 -14.79 -14.27
C ASP A 170 1.30 -13.55 -14.90
N ASN A 171 0.06 -13.28 -14.51
CA ASN A 171 -0.68 -12.07 -14.84
C ASN A 171 -1.25 -11.46 -13.56
N TRP A 172 -0.72 -10.29 -13.21
CA TRP A 172 -1.11 -9.60 -11.97
C TRP A 172 -2.22 -8.59 -12.21
N LEU A 173 -3.36 -8.76 -11.54
CA LEU A 173 -4.46 -7.81 -11.58
C LEU A 173 -4.16 -6.57 -10.73
N VAL A 174 -4.23 -5.40 -11.37
CA VAL A 174 -3.97 -4.09 -10.76
C VAL A 174 -5.30 -3.38 -10.53
N VAL A 175 -5.86 -3.49 -9.32
CA VAL A 175 -7.07 -2.78 -8.87
C VAL A 175 -6.75 -1.73 -7.80
N LEU A 176 -5.54 -1.77 -7.24
CA LEU A 176 -5.06 -0.77 -6.29
C LEU A 176 -4.47 0.44 -7.04
N PRO A 177 -4.64 1.66 -6.50
CA PRO A 177 -4.18 2.87 -7.18
C PRO A 177 -2.66 2.88 -7.43
N MET A 178 -2.26 3.21 -8.66
CA MET A 178 -0.85 3.30 -9.06
C MET A 178 -0.14 4.52 -8.48
N PHE A 179 -0.85 5.52 -7.97
CA PHE A 179 -0.28 6.61 -7.19
C PHE A 179 0.05 6.23 -5.73
N HIS A 180 -0.22 4.97 -5.34
CA HIS A 180 0.28 4.34 -4.12
C HIS A 180 1.25 3.21 -4.42
N VAL A 181 2.17 2.95 -3.48
CA VAL A 181 3.15 1.84 -3.61
C VAL A 181 2.49 0.49 -3.86
N SER A 182 1.27 0.27 -3.35
CA SER A 182 0.52 -0.97 -3.53
C SER A 182 0.16 -1.25 -4.99
N GLY A 183 -0.20 -0.23 -5.77
CA GLY A 183 -0.47 -0.36 -7.21
C GLY A 183 0.79 -0.28 -8.06
N LEU A 184 1.64 0.76 -7.83
CA LEU A 184 2.87 0.94 -8.62
C LEU A 184 3.81 -0.26 -8.51
N SER A 185 3.94 -0.86 -7.32
CA SER A 185 4.83 -2.00 -7.12
C SER A 185 4.45 -3.21 -7.98
N ILE A 186 3.16 -3.38 -8.31
CA ILE A 186 2.71 -4.45 -9.21
C ILE A 186 3.29 -4.23 -10.61
N ILE A 187 3.15 -3.02 -11.16
CA ILE A 187 3.67 -2.66 -12.48
C ILE A 187 5.19 -2.87 -12.53
N MET A 188 5.91 -2.44 -11.48
CA MET A 188 7.37 -2.57 -11.42
C MET A 188 7.81 -4.04 -11.28
N ARG A 189 7.07 -4.88 -10.52
CA ARG A 189 7.31 -6.33 -10.45
C ARG A 189 7.09 -7.01 -11.79
N SER A 190 5.96 -6.72 -12.47
CA SER A 190 5.66 -7.30 -13.77
C SER A 190 6.68 -6.90 -14.82
N LEU A 191 7.11 -5.63 -14.80
CA LEU A 191 8.16 -5.13 -15.68
C LEU A 191 9.51 -5.86 -15.46
N TYR A 192 9.92 -6.00 -14.18
CA TYR A 192 11.18 -6.66 -13.82
C TYR A 192 11.17 -8.15 -14.18
N ASN A 193 10.08 -8.83 -13.86
CA ASN A 193 9.93 -10.27 -14.00
C ASN A 193 9.54 -10.73 -15.43
N ALA A 194 9.32 -9.80 -16.34
CA ALA A 194 8.75 -10.07 -17.66
C ALA A 194 7.42 -10.84 -17.60
N THR A 195 6.50 -10.40 -16.72
CA THR A 195 5.15 -10.96 -16.58
C THR A 195 4.10 -9.94 -16.99
N GLN A 196 2.84 -10.37 -17.11
CA GLN A 196 1.76 -9.49 -17.49
C GLN A 196 1.19 -8.76 -16.26
N ALA A 197 0.68 -7.53 -16.48
CA ALA A 197 -0.17 -6.80 -15.55
C ALA A 197 -1.47 -6.41 -16.27
N THR A 198 -2.60 -6.81 -15.72
CA THR A 198 -3.94 -6.40 -16.18
C THR A 198 -4.43 -5.25 -15.32
N ILE A 199 -4.51 -4.06 -15.89
CA ILE A 199 -4.86 -2.82 -15.19
C ILE A 199 -6.36 -2.58 -15.34
N CYS A 200 -7.08 -2.47 -14.22
CA CYS A 200 -8.44 -1.94 -14.13
C CYS A 200 -8.39 -0.50 -13.60
N SER A 201 -9.29 0.34 -14.10
CA SER A 201 -9.34 1.75 -13.68
C SER A 201 -9.72 1.93 -12.22
N SER A 202 -10.52 1.01 -11.68
CA SER A 202 -10.99 1.00 -10.29
C SER A 202 -11.31 -0.43 -9.85
N PHE A 203 -11.62 -0.59 -8.55
CA PHE A 203 -12.11 -1.84 -8.01
C PHE A 203 -13.60 -2.03 -8.37
N ASP A 204 -13.87 -3.02 -9.22
CA ASP A 204 -15.20 -3.52 -9.51
C ASP A 204 -15.27 -5.00 -9.12
N GLU A 205 -16.25 -5.40 -8.29
CA GLU A 205 -16.36 -6.75 -7.73
C GLU A 205 -16.66 -7.79 -8.82
N GLU A 206 -17.59 -7.49 -9.73
CA GLU A 206 -18.04 -8.43 -10.74
C GLU A 206 -16.92 -8.66 -11.78
N GLU A 207 -16.27 -7.60 -12.22
CA GLU A 207 -15.15 -7.68 -13.14
C GLU A 207 -13.97 -8.45 -12.51
N LEU A 208 -13.60 -8.14 -11.26
CA LEU A 208 -12.53 -8.82 -10.54
C LEU A 208 -12.80 -10.32 -10.41
N ILE A 209 -14.01 -10.71 -9.92
CA ILE A 209 -14.40 -12.10 -9.75
C ILE A 209 -14.37 -12.83 -11.12
N LYS A 210 -14.87 -12.19 -12.17
CA LYS A 210 -14.85 -12.73 -13.52
C LYS A 210 -13.43 -12.99 -14.03
N LEU A 211 -12.51 -12.00 -13.86
CA LEU A 211 -11.13 -12.11 -14.32
C LEU A 211 -10.36 -13.20 -13.57
N ILE A 212 -10.62 -13.38 -12.27
CA ILE A 212 -10.02 -14.45 -11.48
C ILE A 212 -10.60 -15.79 -11.89
N ASN A 213 -11.92 -15.96 -11.84
CA ASN A 213 -12.56 -17.26 -12.00
C ASN A 213 -12.44 -17.84 -13.42
N ASN A 214 -12.23 -17.01 -14.43
CA ASN A 214 -11.94 -17.47 -15.79
C ASN A 214 -10.43 -17.65 -16.06
N SER A 215 -9.61 -17.54 -15.02
CA SER A 215 -8.14 -17.67 -15.10
C SER A 215 -7.46 -16.68 -16.04
N SER A 216 -8.09 -15.53 -16.32
CA SER A 216 -7.45 -14.43 -17.07
C SER A 216 -6.32 -13.79 -16.29
N VAL A 217 -6.40 -13.83 -14.97
CA VAL A 217 -5.37 -13.39 -14.01
C VAL A 217 -5.17 -14.46 -12.95
N ASN A 218 -3.95 -14.63 -12.47
CA ASN A 218 -3.61 -15.59 -11.42
C ASN A 218 -2.94 -14.95 -10.19
N MET A 219 -2.75 -13.63 -10.22
CA MET A 219 -2.23 -12.87 -9.09
C MET A 219 -3.06 -11.60 -8.88
N VAL A 220 -3.31 -11.25 -7.63
CA VAL A 220 -4.02 -10.01 -7.27
C VAL A 220 -3.52 -9.46 -5.95
N SER A 221 -3.48 -8.12 -5.83
CA SER A 221 -3.25 -7.45 -4.55
C SER A 221 -4.53 -6.76 -4.10
N MET A 222 -4.89 -6.94 -2.81
CA MET A 222 -6.08 -6.35 -2.23
C MET A 222 -5.80 -5.79 -0.83
N VAL A 223 -6.65 -4.88 -0.40
CA VAL A 223 -6.80 -4.53 1.01
C VAL A 223 -7.90 -5.39 1.66
N PRO A 224 -7.91 -5.56 2.98
CA PRO A 224 -8.88 -6.41 3.68
C PRO A 224 -10.34 -6.09 3.38
N THR A 225 -10.66 -4.80 3.23
CA THR A 225 -12.01 -4.33 2.90
C THR A 225 -12.49 -4.80 1.51
N MET A 226 -11.60 -4.89 0.52
CA MET A 226 -11.90 -5.46 -0.80
C MET A 226 -12.09 -6.97 -0.71
N LEU A 227 -11.15 -7.67 -0.07
CA LEU A 227 -11.19 -9.13 0.05
C LEU A 227 -12.46 -9.61 0.77
N LYS A 228 -12.87 -8.93 1.84
CA LYS A 228 -14.12 -9.23 2.57
C LYS A 228 -15.35 -9.28 1.67
N ARG A 229 -15.39 -8.48 0.59
CA ARG A 229 -16.52 -8.38 -0.33
C ARG A 229 -16.55 -9.52 -1.36
N VAL A 230 -15.42 -10.16 -1.63
CA VAL A 230 -15.28 -11.08 -2.78
C VAL A 230 -14.77 -12.47 -2.43
N HIS A 231 -14.17 -12.70 -1.23
CA HIS A 231 -13.47 -13.96 -0.94
C HIS A 231 -14.32 -15.21 -1.11
N GLU A 232 -15.63 -15.16 -0.78
CA GLU A 232 -16.54 -16.31 -0.92
C GLU A 232 -16.87 -16.65 -2.38
N LYS A 233 -16.60 -15.72 -3.31
CA LYS A 233 -16.95 -15.84 -4.73
C LYS A 233 -15.73 -16.13 -5.63
N ILE A 234 -14.53 -16.13 -5.06
CA ILE A 234 -13.28 -16.36 -5.78
C ILE A 234 -12.98 -17.87 -5.80
N ALA A 235 -12.69 -18.41 -6.98
CA ALA A 235 -12.18 -19.76 -7.16
C ALA A 235 -10.70 -19.82 -6.73
N ALA A 236 -10.40 -20.54 -5.65
CA ALA A 236 -9.06 -20.61 -5.05
C ALA A 236 -8.02 -21.20 -6.03
N GLU A 237 -8.43 -22.20 -6.82
CA GLU A 237 -7.60 -22.87 -7.82
C GLU A 237 -7.18 -21.98 -8.99
N SER A 238 -7.86 -20.85 -9.20
CA SER A 238 -7.52 -19.88 -10.24
C SER A 238 -6.43 -18.90 -9.80
N LEU A 239 -6.10 -18.86 -8.51
CA LEU A 239 -5.11 -17.95 -7.96
C LEU A 239 -3.83 -18.68 -7.55
N ARG A 240 -2.69 -18.08 -7.86
CA ARG A 240 -1.36 -18.44 -7.32
C ARG A 240 -0.96 -17.54 -6.16
N VAL A 241 -1.30 -16.25 -6.24
CA VAL A 241 -0.99 -15.25 -5.20
C VAL A 241 -2.18 -14.31 -5.00
N LEU A 242 -2.63 -14.22 -3.77
CA LEU A 242 -3.48 -13.14 -3.29
C LEU A 242 -2.67 -12.36 -2.24
N LEU A 243 -2.06 -11.24 -2.64
CA LEU A 243 -1.27 -10.40 -1.75
C LEU A 243 -2.19 -9.50 -0.94
N LEU A 244 -2.21 -9.67 0.39
CA LEU A 244 -3.12 -8.97 1.30
C LEU A 244 -2.35 -8.13 2.32
N GLY A 245 -2.61 -6.83 2.34
CA GLY A 245 -1.96 -5.91 3.28
C GLY A 245 -2.48 -4.49 3.18
N GLY A 246 -1.68 -3.54 3.68
CA GLY A 246 -2.00 -2.10 3.67
C GLY A 246 -2.84 -1.65 4.85
N GLU A 247 -3.58 -2.55 5.50
CA GLU A 247 -4.43 -2.29 6.65
C GLU A 247 -4.37 -3.44 7.65
N PHE A 248 -5.05 -3.24 8.78
CA PHE A 248 -5.32 -4.32 9.72
C PHE A 248 -6.18 -5.42 9.05
N ILE A 249 -5.75 -6.68 9.19
CA ILE A 249 -6.42 -7.85 8.62
C ILE A 249 -7.16 -8.58 9.74
N PRO A 250 -8.52 -8.57 9.75
CA PRO A 250 -9.29 -9.26 10.77
C PRO A 250 -9.03 -10.77 10.77
N GLN A 251 -8.85 -11.35 11.95
CA GLN A 251 -8.56 -12.77 12.11
C GLN A 251 -9.65 -13.68 11.49
N PRO A 252 -10.96 -13.40 11.65
CA PRO A 252 -12.00 -14.20 11.01
C PRO A 252 -11.88 -14.24 9.47
N LEU A 253 -11.48 -13.13 8.84
CA LEU A 253 -11.29 -13.09 7.38
C LEU A 253 -10.16 -14.02 6.94
N ILE A 254 -9.03 -14.01 7.66
CA ILE A 254 -7.89 -14.90 7.37
C ILE A 254 -8.26 -16.36 7.57
N GLN A 255 -8.98 -16.68 8.65
CA GLN A 255 -9.46 -18.03 8.92
C GLN A 255 -10.42 -18.53 7.82
N ALA A 256 -11.32 -17.67 7.35
CA ALA A 256 -12.22 -17.99 6.23
C ALA A 256 -11.42 -18.25 4.94
N CYS A 257 -10.47 -17.38 4.60
CA CYS A 257 -9.61 -17.57 3.44
C CYS A 257 -8.78 -18.86 3.52
N PHE A 258 -8.21 -19.16 4.71
CA PHE A 258 -7.47 -20.39 4.95
C PHE A 258 -8.37 -21.64 4.76
N ALA A 259 -9.58 -21.64 5.33
CA ALA A 259 -10.54 -22.72 5.19
C ALA A 259 -10.98 -22.97 3.74
N GLN A 260 -10.99 -21.92 2.90
CA GLN A 260 -11.27 -21.99 1.47
C GLN A 260 -10.06 -22.40 0.62
N GLY A 261 -8.86 -22.52 1.21
CA GLY A 261 -7.63 -22.79 0.48
C GLY A 261 -7.16 -21.64 -0.40
N LEU A 262 -7.56 -20.39 -0.12
CA LEU A 262 -7.08 -19.21 -0.85
C LEU A 262 -5.59 -18.97 -0.57
N PRO A 263 -4.74 -18.81 -1.60
CA PRO A 263 -3.30 -18.63 -1.45
C PRO A 263 -2.96 -17.19 -1.02
N VAL A 264 -3.40 -16.83 0.18
CA VAL A 264 -3.19 -15.48 0.73
C VAL A 264 -1.76 -15.34 1.20
N TYR A 265 -1.05 -14.39 0.61
CA TYR A 265 0.22 -13.87 1.10
C TYR A 265 -0.08 -12.63 1.95
N LYS A 266 -0.04 -12.81 3.28
CA LYS A 266 -0.12 -11.66 4.19
C LYS A 266 1.14 -10.84 4.07
N THR A 267 1.02 -9.52 4.08
CA THR A 267 2.18 -8.63 4.00
C THR A 267 2.07 -7.43 4.92
N TYR A 268 3.20 -7.05 5.49
CA TYR A 268 3.40 -5.79 6.18
C TYR A 268 4.47 -4.99 5.44
N GLY A 269 4.20 -3.71 5.27
CA GLY A 269 5.09 -2.78 4.62
C GLY A 269 4.48 -1.39 4.55
N MET A 270 5.22 -0.47 3.97
CA MET A 270 4.86 0.94 3.97
C MET A 270 5.47 1.65 2.76
N THR A 271 5.07 2.90 2.54
CA THR A 271 5.61 3.71 1.43
C THR A 271 7.12 3.89 1.57
N GLU A 272 7.60 4.03 2.79
CA GLU A 272 9.00 4.22 3.17
C GLU A 272 9.91 3.05 2.79
N THR A 273 9.34 1.85 2.59
CA THR A 273 10.04 0.64 2.11
C THR A 273 9.58 0.21 0.71
N PHE A 274 8.92 1.07 -0.01
CA PHE A 274 8.33 0.78 -1.32
C PHE A 274 7.47 -0.49 -1.33
N SER A 275 6.50 -0.62 -0.43
CA SER A 275 5.51 -1.70 -0.30
C SER A 275 5.93 -2.79 0.71
N GLN A 276 6.20 -4.03 0.29
CA GLN A 276 6.44 -5.16 1.17
C GLN A 276 7.78 -5.07 1.91
N SER A 277 7.76 -5.35 3.21
CA SER A 277 8.97 -5.62 4.03
C SER A 277 8.93 -7.01 4.64
N VAL A 278 7.74 -7.50 4.92
CA VAL A 278 7.47 -8.77 5.57
C VAL A 278 6.33 -9.47 4.83
N THR A 279 6.45 -10.76 4.59
CA THR A 279 5.41 -11.52 3.86
C THR A 279 5.50 -13.01 4.19
N PHE A 280 4.36 -13.71 4.16
CA PHE A 280 4.29 -15.17 4.19
C PHE A 280 2.99 -15.69 3.56
N ASN A 281 3.01 -16.94 3.09
CA ASN A 281 1.84 -17.66 2.61
C ASN A 281 1.10 -18.34 3.77
N ILE A 282 -0.15 -18.04 4.00
CA ILE A 282 -0.94 -18.60 5.12
C ILE A 282 -1.15 -20.12 5.00
N LEU A 283 -1.15 -20.68 3.78
CA LEU A 283 -1.33 -22.10 3.56
C LEU A 283 -0.08 -22.92 3.95
N GLU A 284 1.10 -22.31 3.92
CA GLU A 284 2.36 -22.95 4.31
C GLU A 284 2.59 -22.92 5.82
N HIS A 285 1.99 -21.94 6.52
CA HIS A 285 2.16 -21.73 7.97
C HIS A 285 0.81 -21.51 8.67
N PRO A 286 -0.01 -22.56 8.79
CA PRO A 286 -1.36 -22.47 9.37
C PRO A 286 -1.37 -22.11 10.86
N ASP A 287 -0.27 -22.33 11.56
CA ASP A 287 -0.05 -21.96 12.96
C ASP A 287 0.32 -20.50 13.18
N LYS A 288 0.64 -19.77 12.10
CA LYS A 288 1.11 -18.36 12.12
C LYS A 288 0.09 -17.36 11.61
N LEU A 289 -1.19 -17.69 11.54
CA LEU A 289 -2.23 -16.84 10.94
C LEU A 289 -2.37 -15.44 11.58
N THR A 290 -1.94 -15.27 12.83
CA THR A 290 -1.94 -13.96 13.52
C THR A 290 -0.72 -13.10 13.21
N SER A 291 0.37 -13.71 12.71
CA SER A 291 1.56 -13.00 12.28
C SER A 291 1.32 -12.20 11.00
N VAL A 292 2.20 -11.24 10.71
CA VAL A 292 2.28 -10.56 9.41
C VAL A 292 3.36 -11.16 8.49
N GLY A 293 4.12 -12.15 8.98
CA GLY A 293 5.09 -12.95 8.22
C GLY A 293 6.52 -12.76 8.64
N GLN A 294 7.43 -13.19 7.76
CA GLN A 294 8.87 -13.08 7.92
C GLN A 294 9.45 -12.00 7.03
N ALA A 295 10.62 -11.47 7.41
CA ALA A 295 11.34 -10.46 6.64
C ALA A 295 11.64 -10.93 5.21
N LEU A 296 11.43 -10.07 4.22
CA LEU A 296 11.89 -10.32 2.86
C LEU A 296 13.43 -10.35 2.80
N PRO A 297 14.02 -11.01 1.80
CA PRO A 297 15.48 -10.99 1.60
C PRO A 297 16.04 -9.56 1.60
N GLY A 298 17.02 -9.31 2.47
CA GLY A 298 17.65 -8.01 2.66
C GLY A 298 16.92 -7.06 3.61
N VAL A 299 15.84 -7.49 4.27
CA VAL A 299 15.19 -6.74 5.36
C VAL A 299 15.70 -7.26 6.70
N GLU A 300 16.21 -6.37 7.53
CA GLU A 300 16.56 -6.62 8.93
C GLU A 300 15.49 -5.95 9.81
N ILE A 301 14.97 -6.70 10.80
CA ILE A 301 13.99 -6.23 11.77
C ILE A 301 14.65 -6.18 13.13
N GLU A 302 14.60 -5.04 13.79
CA GLU A 302 15.07 -4.87 15.15
C GLU A 302 13.90 -4.48 16.06
N ILE A 303 13.79 -5.16 17.21
CA ILE A 303 12.81 -4.81 18.26
C ILE A 303 13.57 -4.03 19.33
N LEU A 304 13.33 -2.73 19.41
CA LEU A 304 14.00 -1.86 20.38
C LEU A 304 13.11 -1.60 21.60
N ASN A 305 13.77 -1.40 22.76
CA ASN A 305 13.11 -1.15 24.04
C ASN A 305 12.04 -2.20 24.37
N PRO A 306 12.35 -3.52 24.31
CA PRO A 306 11.37 -4.55 24.58
C PRO A 306 10.92 -4.55 26.03
N ASP A 307 9.62 -4.80 26.25
CA ASP A 307 9.04 -5.02 27.58
C ASP A 307 9.28 -6.48 28.06
N ALA A 308 8.68 -6.84 29.21
CA ALA A 308 8.80 -8.18 29.77
C ALA A 308 8.21 -9.29 28.87
N ALA A 309 7.31 -8.93 27.94
CA ALA A 309 6.73 -9.82 26.94
C ALA A 309 7.50 -9.81 25.62
N GLN A 310 8.71 -9.23 25.60
CA GLN A 310 9.56 -9.05 24.41
C GLN A 310 8.95 -8.18 23.30
N ALA A 311 7.89 -7.43 23.59
CA ALA A 311 7.27 -6.49 22.67
C ALA A 311 7.95 -5.12 22.77
N GLY A 312 8.33 -4.56 21.63
CA GLY A 312 9.03 -3.27 21.56
C GLY A 312 8.78 -2.53 20.25
N GLU A 313 9.50 -1.46 20.07
CA GLU A 313 9.44 -0.64 18.85
C GLU A 313 10.06 -1.39 17.66
N ILE A 314 9.28 -1.52 16.59
CA ILE A 314 9.74 -2.19 15.37
C ILE A 314 10.55 -1.20 14.54
N HIS A 315 11.81 -1.54 14.32
CA HIS A 315 12.72 -0.80 13.46
C HIS A 315 13.12 -1.66 12.25
N LEU A 316 13.28 -1.01 11.11
CA LEU A 316 13.66 -1.66 9.86
C LEU A 316 14.95 -1.08 9.30
N LYS A 317 15.78 -1.97 8.77
CA LYS A 317 16.93 -1.64 7.94
C LYS A 317 16.87 -2.47 6.66
N SER A 318 17.03 -1.83 5.50
CA SER A 318 16.86 -2.52 4.22
C SER A 318 17.40 -1.69 3.06
N PRO A 319 17.89 -2.31 1.97
CA PRO A 319 18.15 -1.61 0.70
C PRO A 319 16.88 -1.07 0.03
N MET A 320 15.68 -1.55 0.46
CA MET A 320 14.37 -1.03 0.03
C MET A 320 13.92 0.19 0.83
N LEU A 321 14.59 0.52 1.93
CA LEU A 321 14.24 1.64 2.80
C LEU A 321 14.68 2.96 2.15
N MET A 322 13.80 3.98 2.22
CA MET A 322 14.17 5.35 1.89
C MET A 322 15.34 5.82 2.77
N LYS A 323 16.18 6.68 2.26
CA LYS A 323 17.26 7.30 3.07
C LYS A 323 16.73 8.27 4.13
N GLY A 324 15.64 8.93 3.83
CA GLY A 324 14.92 9.90 4.65
C GLY A 324 13.76 10.49 3.86
N TYR A 325 12.86 11.19 4.51
CA TYR A 325 11.85 11.96 3.79
C TYR A 325 12.51 13.10 3.01
N LEU A 326 11.91 13.51 1.92
CA LEU A 326 12.45 14.57 1.09
C LEU A 326 12.71 15.84 1.94
N ASN A 327 13.89 16.42 1.78
CA ASN A 327 14.38 17.58 2.57
C ASN A 327 14.55 17.31 4.09
N GLN A 328 14.70 16.06 4.51
CA GLN A 328 14.99 15.67 5.89
C GLN A 328 16.30 14.87 5.96
N GLU A 329 16.78 14.65 7.19
CA GLU A 329 18.02 13.89 7.44
C GLU A 329 17.91 12.42 7.02
N ASP A 330 19.04 11.84 6.67
CA ASP A 330 19.16 10.43 6.31
C ASP A 330 18.88 9.52 7.51
N VAL A 331 18.14 8.45 7.25
CA VAL A 331 17.75 7.44 8.24
C VAL A 331 18.43 6.11 7.88
N GLN A 332 19.22 5.57 8.79
CA GLN A 332 19.89 4.27 8.63
C GLN A 332 19.06 3.12 9.24
N LEU A 333 18.36 3.40 10.32
CA LEU A 333 17.46 2.49 11.02
C LEU A 333 16.11 3.20 11.19
N PHE A 334 15.09 2.71 10.50
CA PHE A 334 13.81 3.38 10.42
C PHE A 334 12.85 2.88 11.50
N ASN A 335 12.41 3.79 12.38
CA ASN A 335 11.33 3.51 13.32
C ASN A 335 10.00 3.53 12.58
N THR A 336 9.33 2.38 12.50
CA THR A 336 8.04 2.24 11.81
C THR A 336 6.90 2.93 12.56
N GLY A 337 7.08 3.20 13.85
CA GLY A 337 6.05 3.66 14.76
C GLY A 337 5.06 2.56 15.16
N ASP A 338 5.34 1.32 14.83
CA ASP A 338 4.57 0.15 15.23
C ASP A 338 5.27 -0.56 16.40
N ILE A 339 4.49 -1.20 17.28
CA ILE A 339 4.96 -2.04 18.39
C ILE A 339 4.66 -3.49 18.05
N GLY A 340 5.62 -4.36 18.32
CA GLY A 340 5.45 -5.78 18.06
C GLY A 340 6.63 -6.61 18.59
N TYR A 341 6.65 -7.87 18.22
CA TYR A 341 7.70 -8.81 18.60
C TYR A 341 7.97 -9.82 17.47
N LEU A 342 9.12 -10.47 17.53
CA LEU A 342 9.46 -11.62 16.71
C LEU A 342 9.33 -12.89 17.57
N ASP A 343 8.73 -13.95 17.00
CA ASP A 343 8.76 -15.25 17.64
C ASP A 343 10.08 -16.01 17.35
N GLU A 344 10.20 -17.24 17.88
CA GLU A 344 11.40 -18.09 17.73
C GLU A 344 11.71 -18.45 16.28
N ASP A 345 10.69 -18.44 15.40
CA ASP A 345 10.81 -18.69 13.96
C ASP A 345 11.00 -17.38 13.15
N ASN A 346 11.21 -16.24 13.82
CA ASN A 346 11.33 -14.91 13.22
C ASN A 346 10.07 -14.44 12.46
N PHE A 347 8.89 -14.90 12.85
CA PHE A 347 7.64 -14.30 12.39
C PHE A 347 7.36 -13.02 13.18
N LEU A 348 6.99 -11.95 12.46
CA LEU A 348 6.67 -10.66 13.05
C LEU A 348 5.20 -10.59 13.45
N TYR A 349 4.95 -10.16 14.67
CA TYR A 349 3.62 -9.88 15.20
C TYR A 349 3.49 -8.41 15.52
N ILE A 350 2.52 -7.74 14.90
CA ILE A 350 2.21 -6.34 15.14
C ILE A 350 1.13 -6.25 16.22
N LEU A 351 1.43 -5.64 17.33
CA LEU A 351 0.49 -5.45 18.43
C LEU A 351 -0.32 -4.16 18.27
N ASN A 352 0.35 -3.04 17.94
CA ASN A 352 -0.31 -1.75 17.74
C ASN A 352 0.62 -0.71 17.13
N ARG A 353 0.08 0.47 16.77
CA ARG A 353 0.89 1.68 16.57
C ARG A 353 1.20 2.35 17.90
N ARG A 354 2.45 2.80 18.10
CA ARG A 354 2.89 3.47 19.33
C ARG A 354 1.99 4.64 19.74
N LYS A 355 1.56 5.44 18.78
CA LYS A 355 0.67 6.61 19.00
C LYS A 355 -0.78 6.26 19.33
N ASP A 356 -1.19 5.01 19.06
CA ASP A 356 -2.56 4.55 19.28
C ASP A 356 -2.67 3.71 20.58
N ILE A 357 -1.54 3.43 21.27
CA ILE A 357 -1.53 2.80 22.59
C ILE A 357 -2.26 3.74 23.58
N ILE A 358 -3.17 3.16 24.33
CA ILE A 358 -3.91 3.87 25.40
C ILE A 358 -3.19 3.56 26.71
N ILE A 359 -2.69 4.60 27.38
CA ILE A 359 -2.01 4.45 28.67
C ILE A 359 -3.00 4.78 29.79
N SER A 360 -3.51 3.75 30.44
CA SER A 360 -4.52 3.88 31.50
C SER A 360 -3.94 3.48 32.85
N GLY A 361 -3.76 4.44 33.75
CA GLY A 361 -3.23 4.15 35.10
C GLY A 361 -1.83 3.51 35.11
N GLY A 362 -1.01 3.75 34.08
CA GLY A 362 0.31 3.15 33.92
C GLY A 362 0.32 1.83 33.15
N GLU A 363 -0.85 1.29 32.79
CA GLU A 363 -0.99 0.07 32.00
C GLU A 363 -1.16 0.40 30.51
N ASN A 364 -0.49 -0.35 29.65
CA ASN A 364 -0.64 -0.24 28.20
C ASN A 364 -1.85 -1.04 27.74
N ILE A 365 -2.78 -0.38 27.05
CA ILE A 365 -3.91 -1.02 26.39
C ILE A 365 -3.66 -0.90 24.88
N TYR A 366 -3.66 -2.04 24.22
CA TYR A 366 -3.44 -2.13 22.78
C TYR A 366 -4.78 -2.22 22.06
N PRO A 367 -5.25 -1.15 21.37
CA PRO A 367 -6.54 -1.14 20.68
C PRO A 367 -6.75 -2.34 19.78
N LYS A 368 -5.70 -2.78 19.08
CA LYS A 368 -5.78 -3.91 18.18
C LYS A 368 -6.19 -5.22 18.87
N GLU A 369 -5.69 -5.50 20.08
CA GLU A 369 -6.06 -6.70 20.85
C GLU A 369 -7.59 -6.76 21.08
N ILE A 370 -8.17 -5.61 21.40
CA ILE A 370 -9.61 -5.51 21.72
C ILE A 370 -10.44 -5.52 20.43
N GLU A 371 -9.98 -4.86 19.40
CA GLU A 371 -10.61 -4.85 18.07
C GLU A 371 -10.63 -6.23 17.43
N ASP A 372 -9.51 -6.96 17.48
CA ASP A 372 -9.41 -8.35 17.01
C ASP A 372 -10.41 -9.27 17.73
N LEU A 373 -10.50 -9.11 19.04
CA LEU A 373 -11.45 -9.84 19.85
C LEU A 373 -12.89 -9.51 19.45
N LEU A 374 -13.22 -8.24 19.24
CA LEU A 374 -14.55 -7.80 18.84
C LEU A 374 -14.95 -8.31 17.45
N TYR A 375 -14.03 -8.42 16.51
CA TYR A 375 -14.33 -9.00 15.19
C TYR A 375 -14.71 -10.48 15.26
N SER A 376 -14.44 -11.18 16.36
CA SER A 376 -14.93 -12.55 16.60
C SER A 376 -16.37 -12.61 17.15
N LEU A 377 -16.97 -11.48 17.53
CA LEU A 377 -18.37 -11.39 17.92
C LEU A 377 -19.23 -11.26 16.65
N GLU A 378 -20.17 -12.20 16.46
CA GLU A 378 -21.06 -12.18 15.31
C GLU A 378 -21.81 -10.85 15.20
N GLY A 379 -21.90 -10.32 14.00
CA GLY A 379 -22.59 -9.07 13.71
C GLY A 379 -21.75 -7.80 13.85
N ILE A 380 -20.51 -7.84 14.31
CA ILE A 380 -19.59 -6.71 14.24
C ILE A 380 -19.09 -6.55 12.80
N VAL A 381 -19.39 -5.38 12.22
CA VAL A 381 -18.95 -5.01 10.87
C VAL A 381 -17.65 -4.26 10.91
N GLU A 382 -17.56 -3.26 11.79
CA GLU A 382 -16.40 -2.37 11.99
C GLU A 382 -16.28 -1.99 13.47
N CYS A 383 -15.06 -1.84 13.93
CA CYS A 383 -14.81 -1.26 15.27
C CYS A 383 -13.48 -0.51 15.30
N ALA A 384 -13.39 0.46 16.21
CA ALA A 384 -12.17 1.20 16.50
C ALA A 384 -12.16 1.64 17.96
N LEU A 385 -11.06 1.33 18.66
CA LEU A 385 -10.79 1.78 20.00
C LEU A 385 -9.87 3.00 19.95
N VAL A 386 -10.25 4.08 20.62
CA VAL A 386 -9.46 5.32 20.69
C VAL A 386 -9.25 5.76 22.13
N PRO A 387 -8.14 6.47 22.42
CA PRO A 387 -7.95 7.06 23.75
C PRO A 387 -8.89 8.23 23.98
N GLN A 388 -9.48 8.25 25.17
CA GLN A 388 -10.20 9.40 25.74
C GLN A 388 -9.46 9.87 26.99
N GLU A 389 -9.24 11.16 27.13
CA GLU A 389 -8.61 11.75 28.32
C GLU A 389 -9.49 11.54 29.57
N ASP A 390 -8.85 11.12 30.67
CA ASP A 390 -9.49 10.85 31.96
C ASP A 390 -8.66 11.46 33.12
N GLN A 391 -9.31 12.20 34.00
CA GLN A 391 -8.62 12.91 35.09
C GLN A 391 -7.94 11.96 36.09
N THR A 392 -8.45 10.74 36.26
CA THR A 392 -7.94 9.76 37.22
C THR A 392 -6.89 8.83 36.62
N TRP A 393 -7.13 8.39 35.38
CA TRP A 393 -6.36 7.32 34.76
C TRP A 393 -5.42 7.82 33.64
N GLY A 394 -5.42 9.14 33.35
CA GLY A 394 -4.72 9.73 32.22
C GLY A 394 -5.49 9.50 30.94
N GLN A 395 -5.61 8.25 30.52
CA GLN A 395 -6.41 7.87 29.38
C GLN A 395 -7.27 6.65 29.70
N VAL A 396 -8.41 6.53 29.01
CA VAL A 396 -9.29 5.35 29.06
C VAL A 396 -9.74 4.98 27.65
N PRO A 397 -10.02 3.69 27.41
CA PRO A 397 -10.46 3.26 26.08
C PRO A 397 -11.92 3.64 25.81
N LEU A 398 -12.16 4.24 24.64
CA LEU A 398 -13.45 4.56 24.06
C LEU A 398 -13.64 3.75 22.78
N LEU A 399 -14.73 2.96 22.71
CA LEU A 399 -15.04 2.09 21.59
C LEU A 399 -16.11 2.70 20.68
N PHE A 400 -15.81 2.79 19.40
CA PHE A 400 -16.77 3.01 18.32
C PHE A 400 -16.98 1.73 17.52
N TYR A 401 -18.21 1.43 17.13
CA TYR A 401 -18.50 0.25 16.32
C TYR A 401 -19.71 0.44 15.40
N ALA A 402 -19.71 -0.31 14.31
CA ALA A 402 -20.85 -0.51 13.43
C ALA A 402 -21.19 -2.01 13.38
N GLY A 403 -22.46 -2.34 13.47
CA GLY A 403 -22.89 -3.74 13.50
C GLY A 403 -24.27 -3.93 14.15
N THR A 404 -24.68 -5.19 14.28
CA THR A 404 -25.97 -5.58 14.87
C THR A 404 -25.97 -5.65 16.40
N PRO A 405 -24.88 -6.11 17.09
CA PRO A 405 -24.88 -6.26 18.54
C PRO A 405 -25.26 -4.97 19.27
N ASP A 406 -25.85 -5.10 20.43
CA ASP A 406 -26.08 -3.98 21.32
C ASP A 406 -24.90 -3.77 22.30
N VAL A 407 -24.94 -2.65 23.05
CA VAL A 407 -23.87 -2.28 23.98
C VAL A 407 -23.74 -3.28 25.14
N GLN A 408 -24.84 -3.89 25.58
CA GLN A 408 -24.81 -4.86 26.69
C GLN A 408 -24.15 -6.17 26.24
N GLU A 409 -24.47 -6.62 25.03
CA GLU A 409 -23.85 -7.81 24.42
C GLU A 409 -22.36 -7.64 24.25
N ILE A 410 -21.89 -6.50 23.71
CA ILE A 410 -20.47 -6.17 23.60
C ILE A 410 -19.78 -6.11 24.96
N THR A 411 -20.40 -5.45 25.93
CA THR A 411 -19.85 -5.33 27.29
C THR A 411 -19.71 -6.69 27.95
N SER A 412 -20.73 -7.53 27.85
CA SER A 412 -20.71 -8.91 28.37
C SER A 412 -19.64 -9.75 27.69
N PHE A 413 -19.55 -9.68 26.38
CA PHE A 413 -18.56 -10.41 25.60
C PHE A 413 -17.11 -10.04 25.98
N LEU A 414 -16.80 -8.75 26.10
CA LEU A 414 -15.47 -8.26 26.45
C LEU A 414 -15.12 -8.56 27.91
N SER A 415 -16.07 -8.37 28.86
CA SER A 415 -15.81 -8.55 30.29
C SER A 415 -15.47 -9.98 30.68
N GLN A 416 -15.89 -10.96 29.88
CA GLN A 416 -15.57 -12.39 30.10
C GLN A 416 -14.16 -12.75 29.57
N ARG A 417 -13.52 -11.88 28.78
CA ARG A 417 -12.29 -12.20 28.03
C ARG A 417 -11.12 -11.25 28.31
N LEU A 418 -11.40 -10.07 28.87
CA LEU A 418 -10.40 -9.02 29.08
C LEU A 418 -10.30 -8.63 30.57
N ALA A 419 -9.11 -8.22 30.97
CA ALA A 419 -8.90 -7.58 32.26
C ALA A 419 -9.70 -6.27 32.35
N LYS A 420 -10.15 -5.92 33.57
CA LYS A 420 -11.06 -4.80 33.80
C LYS A 420 -10.54 -3.46 33.28
N TYR A 421 -9.23 -3.22 33.35
CA TYR A 421 -8.61 -1.97 32.87
C TYR A 421 -8.63 -1.82 31.35
N LYS A 422 -8.74 -2.94 30.60
CA LYS A 422 -8.86 -2.96 29.13
C LYS A 422 -10.27 -2.70 28.61
N LEU A 423 -11.29 -2.76 29.49
CA LEU A 423 -12.67 -2.61 29.07
C LEU A 423 -12.96 -1.15 28.67
N PRO A 424 -13.66 -0.92 27.53
CA PRO A 424 -14.06 0.42 27.13
C PRO A 424 -14.92 1.09 28.19
N ARG A 425 -14.59 2.34 28.52
CA ARG A 425 -15.39 3.17 29.43
C ARG A 425 -16.72 3.58 28.82
N GLN A 426 -16.71 3.76 27.51
CA GLN A 426 -17.89 4.10 26.72
C GLN A 426 -17.87 3.32 25.42
N ILE A 427 -19.05 2.92 24.96
CA ILE A 427 -19.26 2.17 23.71
C ILE A 427 -20.28 2.93 22.88
N ILE A 428 -19.89 3.38 21.69
CA ILE A 428 -20.69 4.22 20.80
C ILE A 428 -20.98 3.46 19.51
N LYS A 429 -22.28 3.27 19.22
CA LYS A 429 -22.75 2.66 17.97
C LYS A 429 -22.85 3.72 16.88
N MET A 430 -22.32 3.42 15.70
CA MET A 430 -22.40 4.24 14.50
C MET A 430 -23.01 3.44 13.34
N ASN A 431 -23.55 4.12 12.33
CA ASN A 431 -24.00 3.45 11.11
C ASN A 431 -22.82 2.94 10.29
N ALA A 432 -21.74 3.71 10.22
CA ALA A 432 -20.43 3.36 9.63
C ALA A 432 -19.35 4.21 10.27
N LEU A 433 -18.12 3.69 10.35
CA LEU A 433 -16.99 4.46 10.83
C LEU A 433 -16.38 5.32 9.69
N PRO A 434 -15.86 6.54 10.01
CA PRO A 434 -15.25 7.39 9.01
C PRO A 434 -13.99 6.73 8.42
N LYS A 435 -13.86 6.75 7.08
CA LYS A 435 -12.75 6.14 6.34
C LYS A 435 -12.11 7.12 5.37
N ASN A 436 -10.85 6.87 5.04
CA ASN A 436 -10.20 7.55 3.91
C ASN A 436 -10.54 6.84 2.58
N ALA A 437 -10.02 7.38 1.48
CA ALA A 437 -10.23 6.85 0.13
C ALA A 437 -9.72 5.41 -0.07
N SER A 438 -8.76 4.94 0.73
CA SER A 438 -8.28 3.56 0.71
C SER A 438 -9.08 2.60 1.60
N GLY A 439 -10.14 3.10 2.27
CA GLY A 439 -10.97 2.29 3.17
C GLY A 439 -10.53 2.26 4.63
N LYS A 440 -9.38 2.88 4.96
CA LYS A 440 -8.80 2.90 6.31
C LYS A 440 -9.58 3.80 7.26
N ILE A 441 -9.93 3.28 8.46
CA ILE A 441 -10.64 4.02 9.50
C ILE A 441 -9.82 5.25 9.96
N LEU A 442 -10.46 6.41 9.93
CA LEU A 442 -9.91 7.71 10.35
C LEU A 442 -10.14 7.92 11.86
N ARG A 443 -9.32 7.28 12.71
CA ARG A 443 -9.44 7.36 14.18
C ARG A 443 -9.43 8.80 14.73
N LYS A 444 -8.77 9.74 14.03
CA LYS A 444 -8.79 11.17 14.44
C LYS A 444 -10.20 11.77 14.43
N ASN A 445 -11.01 11.39 13.44
CA ASN A 445 -12.35 11.94 13.29
C ASN A 445 -13.30 11.40 14.35
N LEU A 446 -13.02 10.20 14.91
CA LEU A 446 -13.82 9.59 15.98
C LEU A 446 -13.68 10.34 17.31
N LYS A 447 -12.55 11.00 17.57
CA LYS A 447 -12.32 11.76 18.81
C LYS A 447 -13.18 13.03 18.94
N HIS A 448 -13.77 13.52 17.85
CA HIS A 448 -14.60 14.72 17.84
C HIS A 448 -16.10 14.41 17.95
N GLU A 449 -16.49 13.13 17.93
CA GLU A 449 -17.89 12.69 18.05
C GLU A 449 -18.24 12.12 19.44
N ALA A 450 -17.30 12.19 20.38
CA ALA A 450 -17.44 11.82 21.79
C ALA A 450 -17.38 13.10 22.65
#